data_ec6a8b1d70700433b3caf5ddeb17f7fa
#
_entry.id   ec6a8b1d70700433b3caf5ddeb17f7fa
#
_cell.length_a   1.000
_cell.length_b   1.000
_cell.length_c   1.000
_cell.angle_alpha   90.00
_cell.angle_beta   90.00
_cell.angle_gamma   90.00
#
_symmetry.space_group_name_H-M   'P 1'
#
loop_
_entity.id
_entity.type
_entity.pdbx_description
1 polymer ?
#
loop_
_entity_poly.entity_id
_entity_poly.type
_entity_poly.pdbx_seq_one_letter_code
_entity_poly.pdbx_strand_id
1 'polypeptide(L)'
;KGKEYASDRINEEALKFVRKNKDKPFFLYYPTLIPHVALHVPDEDLKPYLAQKWNDPPFSRHQGYGYTPHFTPRAAYAAMITRMDTYVGRVLDLVEELGLTKDTIVIFTSDNGTTHLKLEVDYDFFESVGKLRGLKGSLYEGGIRVPLIVKWPGKIKAGSVTDRMTGFEDWLVTLHTLIKAKKPLPAEHDGFEQANHLLGKCAMVRPPLYREFSGYGGQQAVWMGKWKAIRQKMLRKGKNHDPLKIELYDLHKDPSESIDLASKNPDVVKRLKKLMEEQHVPSKEFPIHVID
;
A
#
# COMPACT_ATOMS: atom_id res chain seq x y z
N LYS A 1 -14.55 -22.10 -18.10
CA LYS A 1 -13.17 -21.81 -17.67
C LYS A 1 -12.41 -21.23 -18.86
N GLY A 2 -11.65 -20.13 -18.62
CA GLY A 2 -10.74 -19.60 -19.63
C GLY A 2 -9.62 -20.58 -19.95
N LYS A 3 -9.03 -20.46 -21.14
CA LYS A 3 -7.90 -21.29 -21.56
C LYS A 3 -6.57 -20.81 -20.99
N GLU A 4 -6.49 -19.54 -20.56
CA GLU A 4 -5.29 -18.89 -20.06
C GLU A 4 -5.60 -18.14 -18.75
N TYR A 5 -4.60 -18.05 -17.88
CA TYR A 5 -4.67 -17.25 -16.66
C TYR A 5 -4.05 -15.87 -16.91
N ALA A 6 -4.83 -14.81 -16.73
CA ALA A 6 -4.42 -13.46 -17.11
C ALA A 6 -3.10 -13.02 -16.42
N SER A 7 -2.92 -13.37 -15.14
CA SER A 7 -1.70 -12.99 -14.43
C SER A 7 -0.45 -13.67 -14.98
N ASP A 8 -0.55 -14.90 -15.55
CA ASP A 8 0.56 -15.54 -16.25
C ASP A 8 0.97 -14.74 -17.47
N ARG A 9 -0.01 -14.33 -18.27
CA ARG A 9 0.25 -13.54 -19.50
C ARG A 9 0.89 -12.19 -19.17
N ILE A 10 0.42 -11.53 -18.12
CA ILE A 10 1.01 -10.27 -17.66
C ILE A 10 2.47 -10.49 -17.20
N ASN A 11 2.76 -11.57 -16.46
CA ASN A 11 4.12 -11.90 -16.07
C ASN A 11 5.01 -12.19 -17.26
N GLU A 12 4.54 -12.99 -18.24
CA GLU A 12 5.29 -13.28 -19.48
C GLU A 12 5.62 -12.01 -20.25
N GLU A 13 4.69 -11.08 -20.38
CA GLU A 13 4.93 -9.80 -21.07
C GLU A 13 5.92 -8.91 -20.29
N ALA A 14 5.88 -8.93 -18.95
CA ALA A 14 6.88 -8.25 -18.13
C ALA A 14 8.29 -8.82 -18.39
N LEU A 15 8.44 -10.15 -18.41
CA LEU A 15 9.73 -10.80 -18.70
C LEU A 15 10.21 -10.50 -20.14
N LYS A 16 9.33 -10.55 -21.13
CA LYS A 16 9.65 -10.16 -22.53
C LYS A 16 10.11 -8.71 -22.61
N PHE A 17 9.44 -7.80 -21.89
CA PHE A 17 9.80 -6.39 -21.82
C PHE A 17 11.23 -6.22 -21.30
N VAL A 18 11.59 -6.87 -20.18
CA VAL A 18 12.95 -6.80 -19.62
C VAL A 18 13.98 -7.30 -20.61
N ARG A 19 13.78 -8.49 -21.24
CA ARG A 19 14.69 -9.05 -22.25
C ARG A 19 14.89 -8.10 -23.43
N LYS A 20 13.81 -7.51 -23.94
CA LYS A 20 13.83 -6.58 -25.08
C LYS A 20 14.59 -5.29 -24.78
N ASN A 21 14.63 -4.86 -23.53
CA ASN A 21 15.19 -3.56 -23.15
C ASN A 21 16.51 -3.67 -22.35
N LYS A 22 17.09 -4.87 -22.22
CA LYS A 22 18.26 -5.14 -21.37
C LYS A 22 19.48 -4.26 -21.67
N ASP A 23 19.65 -3.82 -22.92
CA ASP A 23 20.82 -3.06 -23.38
C ASP A 23 20.65 -1.53 -23.29
N LYS A 24 19.55 -1.06 -22.67
CA LYS A 24 19.24 0.37 -22.50
C LYS A 24 18.51 0.62 -21.18
N PRO A 25 18.51 1.85 -20.65
CA PRO A 25 17.70 2.19 -19.48
C PRO A 25 16.21 1.91 -19.72
N PHE A 26 15.56 1.29 -18.76
CA PHE A 26 14.12 1.02 -18.80
C PHE A 26 13.46 1.27 -17.44
N PHE A 27 12.15 1.48 -17.46
CA PHE A 27 11.29 1.52 -16.31
C PHE A 27 10.15 0.53 -16.52
N LEU A 28 10.06 -0.48 -15.64
CA LEU A 28 8.97 -1.44 -15.64
C LEU A 28 8.05 -1.13 -14.45
N TYR A 29 6.82 -0.68 -14.74
CA TYR A 29 5.73 -0.67 -13.79
C TYR A 29 4.90 -1.94 -13.97
N TYR A 30 4.90 -2.80 -12.94
CA TYR A 30 4.26 -4.11 -12.98
C TYR A 30 3.16 -4.20 -11.91
N PRO A 31 1.97 -3.59 -12.13
CA PRO A 31 0.84 -3.68 -11.22
C PRO A 31 0.15 -5.04 -11.37
N THR A 32 0.48 -5.99 -10.49
CA THR A 32 -0.19 -7.29 -10.47
C THR A 32 -1.61 -7.17 -9.94
N LEU A 33 -2.54 -7.94 -10.51
CA LEU A 33 -3.94 -8.00 -10.07
C LEU A 33 -4.12 -8.88 -8.83
N ILE A 34 -3.21 -9.83 -8.57
CA ILE A 34 -3.29 -10.73 -7.44
C ILE A 34 -2.51 -10.15 -6.25
N PRO A 35 -3.03 -10.35 -5.01
CA PRO A 35 -4.10 -11.26 -4.61
C PRO A 35 -5.50 -10.61 -4.48
N HIS A 36 -5.85 -9.59 -5.28
CA HIS A 36 -7.19 -9.01 -5.24
C HIS A 36 -8.27 -10.04 -5.61
N VAL A 37 -9.45 -9.94 -5.01
CA VAL A 37 -10.64 -10.70 -5.42
C VAL A 37 -11.06 -10.34 -6.87
N ALA A 38 -11.66 -11.24 -7.67
CA ALA A 38 -12.11 -12.59 -7.28
C ALA A 38 -10.94 -13.57 -7.10
N LEU A 39 -11.13 -14.55 -6.21
CA LEU A 39 -10.12 -15.54 -5.89
C LEU A 39 -9.99 -16.58 -7.02
N HIS A 40 -9.29 -16.24 -8.07
CA HIS A 40 -9.02 -17.11 -9.21
C HIS A 40 -7.56 -17.55 -9.21
N VAL A 41 -7.33 -18.85 -9.21
CA VAL A 41 -6.01 -19.46 -9.27
C VAL A 41 -6.09 -20.79 -10.03
N PRO A 42 -5.04 -21.19 -10.77
CA PRO A 42 -4.97 -22.51 -11.37
C PRO A 42 -5.09 -23.65 -10.35
N ASP A 43 -5.71 -24.76 -10.77
CA ASP A 43 -5.99 -25.90 -9.89
C ASP A 43 -4.71 -26.51 -9.30
N GLU A 44 -3.59 -26.48 -10.04
CA GLU A 44 -2.29 -26.97 -9.56
C GLU A 44 -1.74 -26.18 -8.39
N ASP A 45 -1.93 -24.86 -8.36
CA ASP A 45 -1.47 -24.01 -7.26
C ASP A 45 -2.37 -24.17 -6.01
N LEU A 46 -3.62 -24.55 -6.22
CA LEU A 46 -4.58 -24.75 -5.13
C LEU A 46 -4.29 -26.04 -4.32
N LYS A 47 -3.83 -27.10 -5.00
CA LYS A 47 -3.62 -28.44 -4.41
C LYS A 47 -2.80 -28.44 -3.10
N PRO A 48 -1.64 -27.77 -2.98
CA PRO A 48 -0.86 -27.77 -1.75
C PRO A 48 -1.63 -27.19 -0.55
N TYR A 49 -2.53 -26.24 -0.78
CA TYR A 49 -3.31 -25.60 0.26
C TYR A 49 -4.56 -26.38 0.64
N LEU A 50 -5.16 -27.12 -0.29
CA LEU A 50 -6.22 -28.09 0.03
C LEU A 50 -5.68 -29.22 0.92
N ALA A 51 -4.44 -29.62 0.73
CA ALA A 51 -3.79 -30.64 1.55
C ALA A 51 -3.58 -30.20 3.02
N GLN A 52 -3.60 -28.90 3.33
CA GLN A 52 -3.52 -28.38 4.69
C GLN A 52 -4.76 -28.68 5.54
N LYS A 53 -5.88 -29.05 4.90
CA LYS A 53 -7.16 -29.38 5.57
C LYS A 53 -7.66 -28.26 6.50
N TRP A 54 -7.44 -27.01 6.14
CA TRP A 54 -7.98 -25.88 6.88
C TRP A 54 -9.50 -25.96 6.95
N ASN A 55 -10.09 -25.49 8.06
CA ASN A 55 -11.51 -25.19 8.09
C ASN A 55 -11.75 -23.96 7.18
N ASP A 56 -12.15 -24.22 5.95
CA ASP A 56 -12.23 -23.22 4.86
C ASP A 56 -13.66 -23.14 4.34
N PRO A 57 -14.52 -22.36 5.02
CA PRO A 57 -15.94 -22.28 4.67
C PRO A 57 -16.13 -21.63 3.29
N PRO A 58 -16.98 -22.21 2.43
CA PRO A 58 -17.24 -21.67 1.12
C PRO A 58 -17.77 -20.24 1.15
N PHE A 59 -17.27 -19.42 0.25
CA PHE A 59 -17.84 -18.11 -0.05
C PHE A 59 -18.84 -18.23 -1.20
N SER A 60 -20.06 -17.70 -1.01
CA SER A 60 -21.12 -17.70 -2.03
C SER A 60 -21.55 -16.28 -2.41
N ARG A 61 -22.16 -16.13 -3.62
CA ARG A 61 -22.64 -14.84 -4.11
C ARG A 61 -23.63 -14.12 -3.18
N HIS A 62 -24.41 -14.88 -2.42
CA HIS A 62 -25.41 -14.32 -1.51
C HIS A 62 -24.80 -13.69 -0.25
N GLN A 63 -23.54 -13.95 0.03
CA GLN A 63 -22.85 -13.52 1.23
C GLN A 63 -21.86 -12.37 1.00
N GLY A 64 -21.54 -12.04 -0.27
CA GLY A 64 -20.49 -11.11 -0.61
C GLY A 64 -20.87 -9.98 -1.57
N TYR A 65 -19.88 -9.25 -2.04
CA TYR A 65 -20.00 -8.02 -2.84
C TYR A 65 -20.14 -8.26 -4.35
N GLY A 66 -20.60 -9.44 -4.77
CA GLY A 66 -20.82 -9.76 -6.18
C GLY A 66 -19.63 -10.35 -6.91
N TYR A 67 -18.54 -10.65 -6.22
CA TYR A 67 -17.40 -11.39 -6.78
C TYR A 67 -17.75 -12.87 -7.01
N THR A 68 -16.98 -13.52 -7.87
CA THR A 68 -17.18 -14.94 -8.17
C THR A 68 -17.01 -15.79 -6.91
N PRO A 69 -17.97 -16.67 -6.59
CA PRO A 69 -17.87 -17.57 -5.44
C PRO A 69 -16.67 -18.49 -5.51
N HIS A 70 -16.16 -18.88 -4.33
CA HIS A 70 -15.10 -19.88 -4.20
C HIS A 70 -15.44 -20.89 -3.09
N PHE A 71 -15.18 -22.19 -3.34
CA PHE A 71 -15.46 -23.26 -2.37
C PHE A 71 -14.44 -23.33 -1.24
N THR A 72 -13.21 -22.88 -1.49
CA THR A 72 -12.08 -22.91 -0.56
C THR A 72 -11.33 -21.57 -0.62
N PRO A 73 -11.94 -20.47 -0.09
CA PRO A 73 -11.40 -19.12 -0.24
C PRO A 73 -10.04 -18.93 0.45
N ARG A 74 -9.79 -19.54 1.62
CA ARG A 74 -8.50 -19.48 2.30
C ARG A 74 -7.39 -20.13 1.47
N ALA A 75 -7.64 -21.34 0.97
CA ALA A 75 -6.70 -22.06 0.13
C ALA A 75 -6.41 -21.27 -1.17
N ALA A 76 -7.45 -20.71 -1.80
CA ALA A 76 -7.30 -19.92 -3.02
C ALA A 76 -6.50 -18.62 -2.80
N TYR A 77 -6.77 -17.91 -1.73
CA TYR A 77 -6.03 -16.68 -1.42
C TYR A 77 -4.55 -16.95 -1.15
N ALA A 78 -4.22 -17.98 -0.37
CA ALA A 78 -2.84 -18.39 -0.12
C ALA A 78 -2.13 -18.81 -1.42
N ALA A 79 -2.80 -19.57 -2.28
CA ALA A 79 -2.28 -20.00 -3.57
C ALA A 79 -2.00 -18.79 -4.51
N MET A 80 -2.89 -17.79 -4.53
CA MET A 80 -2.67 -16.54 -5.27
C MET A 80 -1.42 -15.79 -4.80
N ILE A 81 -1.21 -15.71 -3.48
CA ILE A 81 -0.01 -15.05 -2.92
C ILE A 81 1.26 -15.80 -3.31
N THR A 82 1.28 -17.13 -3.22
CA THR A 82 2.43 -17.94 -3.64
C THR A 82 2.71 -17.80 -5.14
N ARG A 83 1.66 -17.72 -5.96
CA ARG A 83 1.84 -17.46 -7.39
C ARG A 83 2.41 -16.07 -7.66
N MET A 84 1.96 -15.04 -6.94
CA MET A 84 2.54 -13.70 -7.00
C MET A 84 4.02 -13.72 -6.63
N ASP A 85 4.39 -14.39 -5.55
CA ASP A 85 5.78 -14.56 -5.13
C ASP A 85 6.61 -15.23 -6.23
N THR A 86 6.09 -16.27 -6.88
CA THR A 86 6.72 -16.92 -8.03
C THR A 86 6.96 -15.94 -9.19
N TYR A 87 6.02 -15.04 -9.48
CA TYR A 87 6.21 -14.03 -10.53
C TYR A 87 7.29 -13.02 -10.18
N VAL A 88 7.34 -12.60 -8.92
CA VAL A 88 8.42 -11.73 -8.41
C VAL A 88 9.76 -12.45 -8.55
N GLY A 89 9.85 -13.71 -8.14
CA GLY A 89 11.03 -14.55 -8.29
C GLY A 89 11.52 -14.59 -9.75
N ARG A 90 10.64 -14.90 -10.71
CA ARG A 90 10.97 -14.94 -12.14
C ARG A 90 11.56 -13.62 -12.68
N VAL A 91 11.05 -12.48 -12.20
CA VAL A 91 11.60 -11.16 -12.60
C VAL A 91 13.00 -10.97 -12.01
N LEU A 92 13.20 -11.33 -10.73
CA LEU A 92 14.50 -11.22 -10.07
C LEU A 92 15.55 -12.14 -10.71
N ASP A 93 15.17 -13.40 -11.00
CA ASP A 93 16.02 -14.39 -11.66
C ASP A 93 16.45 -13.89 -13.06
N LEU A 94 15.50 -13.31 -13.81
CA LEU A 94 15.79 -12.74 -15.11
C LEU A 94 16.76 -11.54 -15.05
N VAL A 95 16.58 -10.66 -14.07
CA VAL A 95 17.51 -9.53 -13.86
C VAL A 95 18.92 -10.02 -13.54
N GLU A 96 19.03 -11.13 -12.78
CA GLU A 96 20.30 -11.77 -12.47
C GLU A 96 20.90 -12.49 -13.70
N GLU A 97 20.13 -13.30 -14.40
CA GLU A 97 20.50 -14.00 -15.65
C GLU A 97 21.10 -13.04 -16.68
N LEU A 98 20.52 -11.84 -16.78
CA LEU A 98 20.97 -10.80 -17.72
C LEU A 98 22.13 -9.95 -17.21
N GLY A 99 22.65 -10.21 -16.01
CA GLY A 99 23.74 -9.45 -15.40
C GLY A 99 23.38 -8.03 -14.97
N LEU A 100 22.10 -7.70 -14.84
CA LEU A 100 21.58 -6.35 -14.57
C LEU A 100 21.43 -6.03 -13.08
N THR A 101 21.74 -6.97 -12.18
CA THR A 101 21.45 -6.88 -10.73
C THR A 101 22.01 -5.61 -10.07
N LYS A 102 23.23 -5.18 -10.43
CA LYS A 102 23.87 -3.98 -9.84
C LYS A 102 23.32 -2.66 -10.39
N ASP A 103 22.72 -2.70 -11.58
CA ASP A 103 22.22 -1.54 -12.30
C ASP A 103 20.69 -1.42 -12.27
N THR A 104 20.01 -2.31 -11.53
CA THR A 104 18.57 -2.32 -11.42
C THR A 104 18.12 -2.08 -9.97
N ILE A 105 17.25 -1.09 -9.79
CA ILE A 105 16.49 -0.88 -8.55
C ILE A 105 15.21 -1.68 -8.65
N VAL A 106 14.97 -2.60 -7.72
CA VAL A 106 13.72 -3.34 -7.62
C VAL A 106 12.94 -2.87 -6.40
N ILE A 107 11.70 -2.48 -6.62
CA ILE A 107 10.79 -2.01 -5.58
C ILE A 107 9.57 -2.94 -5.55
N PHE A 108 9.31 -3.56 -4.40
CA PHE A 108 8.09 -4.31 -4.14
C PHE A 108 7.24 -3.58 -3.12
N THR A 109 5.96 -3.37 -3.43
CA THR A 109 5.02 -2.72 -2.53
C THR A 109 3.58 -3.08 -2.88
N SER A 110 2.61 -2.59 -2.11
CA SER A 110 1.17 -2.70 -2.38
C SER A 110 0.56 -1.30 -2.51
N ASP A 111 -0.57 -1.19 -3.21
CA ASP A 111 -1.30 0.06 -3.41
C ASP A 111 -2.12 0.49 -2.19
N ASN A 112 -2.58 -0.46 -1.38
CA ASN A 112 -3.34 -0.25 -0.16
C ASN A 112 -3.19 -1.43 0.81
N GLY A 113 -3.68 -1.26 2.04
CA GLY A 113 -3.74 -2.32 3.04
C GLY A 113 -4.72 -3.44 2.67
N THR A 114 -4.82 -4.45 3.53
CA THR A 114 -5.64 -5.64 3.25
C THR A 114 -7.10 -5.30 3.02
N THR A 115 -7.77 -6.12 2.21
CA THR A 115 -9.18 -5.94 1.86
C THR A 115 -10.09 -5.99 3.09
N HIS A 116 -11.20 -5.23 3.04
CA HIS A 116 -12.28 -5.30 4.04
C HIS A 116 -13.33 -6.38 3.73
N LEU A 117 -13.14 -7.14 2.67
CA LEU A 117 -14.09 -8.15 2.18
C LEU A 117 -13.87 -9.49 2.91
N LYS A 118 -14.27 -9.56 4.19
CA LYS A 118 -13.98 -10.68 5.09
C LYS A 118 -14.51 -12.03 4.61
N LEU A 119 -15.61 -12.03 3.88
CA LEU A 119 -16.21 -13.27 3.38
C LEU A 119 -15.41 -13.87 2.22
N GLU A 120 -14.77 -13.01 1.41
CA GLU A 120 -13.91 -13.41 0.30
C GLU A 120 -12.51 -13.72 0.78
N VAL A 121 -11.96 -12.88 1.67
CA VAL A 121 -10.61 -13.02 2.20
C VAL A 121 -10.66 -13.00 3.72
N ASP A 122 -10.42 -14.14 4.33
CA ASP A 122 -10.37 -14.25 5.79
C ASP A 122 -9.08 -13.64 6.34
N TYR A 123 -9.04 -12.32 6.40
CA TYR A 123 -7.89 -11.56 6.87
C TYR A 123 -7.60 -11.77 8.37
N ASP A 124 -8.57 -12.24 9.16
CA ASP A 124 -8.33 -12.62 10.57
C ASP A 124 -7.57 -13.95 10.64
N PHE A 125 -7.95 -14.95 9.82
CA PHE A 125 -7.22 -16.21 9.74
C PHE A 125 -5.76 -16.02 9.32
N PHE A 126 -5.50 -15.11 8.40
CA PHE A 126 -4.14 -14.81 7.92
C PHE A 126 -3.42 -13.75 8.74
N GLU A 127 -4.05 -13.18 9.76
CA GLU A 127 -3.51 -12.04 10.53
C GLU A 127 -2.96 -10.92 9.63
N SER A 128 -3.64 -10.67 8.49
CA SER A 128 -3.12 -9.88 7.37
C SER A 128 -2.78 -8.43 7.71
N VAL A 129 -3.37 -7.86 8.75
CA VAL A 129 -3.06 -6.51 9.27
C VAL A 129 -2.32 -6.54 10.60
N GLY A 130 -2.08 -7.74 11.16
CA GLY A 130 -1.50 -7.90 12.49
C GLY A 130 -2.31 -7.10 13.52
N LYS A 131 -1.64 -6.22 14.26
CA LYS A 131 -2.27 -5.39 15.30
C LYS A 131 -2.75 -4.01 14.80
N LEU A 132 -2.58 -3.69 13.51
CA LEU A 132 -2.93 -2.38 12.97
C LEU A 132 -4.45 -2.22 12.86
N ARG A 133 -4.94 -1.01 13.12
CA ARG A 133 -6.35 -0.65 12.97
C ARG A 133 -6.70 -0.31 11.53
N GLY A 134 -7.89 -0.67 11.11
CA GLY A 134 -8.43 -0.35 9.78
C GLY A 134 -8.02 -1.37 8.71
N LEU A 135 -8.65 -1.23 7.55
CA LEU A 135 -8.51 -2.09 6.37
C LEU A 135 -8.55 -1.20 5.13
N LYS A 136 -8.41 -1.75 3.92
CA LYS A 136 -8.57 -1.04 2.64
C LYS A 136 -9.75 -0.07 2.69
N GLY A 137 -9.51 1.17 2.26
CA GLY A 137 -10.49 2.25 2.31
C GLY A 137 -10.47 3.06 3.61
N SER A 138 -9.56 2.77 4.55
CA SER A 138 -9.36 3.52 5.77
C SER A 138 -8.03 4.26 5.77
N LEU A 139 -7.98 5.45 6.36
CA LEU A 139 -6.73 6.17 6.65
C LEU A 139 -6.11 5.78 8.01
N TYR A 140 -6.69 4.82 8.75
CA TYR A 140 -5.96 4.15 9.84
C TYR A 140 -4.81 3.30 9.29
N GLU A 141 -3.80 3.01 10.12
CA GLU A 141 -2.55 2.36 9.70
C GLU A 141 -2.78 1.05 8.93
N GLY A 142 -3.74 0.21 9.32
CA GLY A 142 -4.04 -1.05 8.63
C GLY A 142 -4.60 -0.89 7.20
N GLY A 143 -5.13 0.29 6.86
CA GLY A 143 -5.63 0.58 5.51
C GLY A 143 -4.56 1.12 4.56
N ILE A 144 -3.46 1.67 5.08
CA ILE A 144 -2.47 2.43 4.30
C ILE A 144 -1.01 2.02 4.54
N ARG A 145 -0.68 1.39 5.66
CA ARG A 145 0.67 0.92 5.95
C ARG A 145 0.90 -0.42 5.23
N VAL A 146 1.59 -0.34 4.12
CA VAL A 146 1.82 -1.47 3.21
C VAL A 146 3.28 -1.94 3.27
N PRO A 147 3.57 -3.20 2.87
CA PRO A 147 4.93 -3.66 2.69
C PRO A 147 5.68 -2.78 1.69
N LEU A 148 6.94 -2.48 1.98
CA LEU A 148 7.85 -1.81 1.07
C LEU A 148 9.24 -2.43 1.19
N ILE A 149 9.72 -3.01 0.09
CA ILE A 149 11.06 -3.59 -0.03
C ILE A 149 11.76 -2.94 -1.20
N VAL A 150 12.99 -2.45 -0.96
CA VAL A 150 13.82 -1.85 -2.02
C VAL A 150 15.14 -2.59 -2.09
N LYS A 151 15.42 -3.19 -3.25
CA LYS A 151 16.67 -3.93 -3.52
C LYS A 151 17.49 -3.18 -4.56
N TRP A 152 18.73 -2.83 -4.21
CA TRP A 152 19.75 -2.31 -5.12
C TRP A 152 21.13 -2.72 -4.65
N PRO A 153 21.61 -3.91 -5.07
CA PRO A 153 22.89 -4.44 -4.60
C PRO A 153 24.07 -3.51 -4.86
N GLY A 154 24.92 -3.35 -3.86
CA GLY A 154 26.07 -2.44 -3.89
C GLY A 154 25.74 -0.96 -3.66
N LYS A 155 24.47 -0.59 -3.53
CA LYS A 155 24.02 0.78 -3.22
C LYS A 155 23.21 0.85 -1.93
N ILE A 156 22.24 -0.05 -1.75
CA ILE A 156 21.43 -0.16 -0.53
C ILE A 156 21.96 -1.35 0.28
N LYS A 157 22.24 -1.11 1.58
CA LYS A 157 22.74 -2.15 2.49
C LYS A 157 21.71 -3.27 2.64
N ALA A 158 22.14 -4.50 2.35
CA ALA A 158 21.29 -5.68 2.53
C ALA A 158 20.87 -5.84 4.00
N GLY A 159 19.61 -6.26 4.24
CA GLY A 159 19.06 -6.47 5.57
C GLY A 159 18.83 -5.18 6.38
N SER A 160 18.99 -4.00 5.79
CA SER A 160 18.65 -2.75 6.48
C SER A 160 17.12 -2.61 6.61
N VAL A 161 16.68 -2.12 7.77
CA VAL A 161 15.28 -1.82 8.09
C VAL A 161 15.18 -0.37 8.53
N THR A 162 14.06 0.27 8.24
CA THR A 162 13.80 1.65 8.63
C THR A 162 12.32 1.86 8.96
N ASP A 163 12.05 2.70 9.95
CA ASP A 163 10.70 3.18 10.30
C ASP A 163 10.34 4.49 9.61
N ARG A 164 11.15 4.93 8.64
CA ARG A 164 10.92 6.19 7.95
C ARG A 164 9.65 6.12 7.10
N MET A 165 8.77 7.05 7.36
CA MET A 165 7.55 7.22 6.59
C MET A 165 7.86 7.60 5.14
N THR A 166 7.22 6.90 4.19
CA THR A 166 7.34 7.12 2.75
C THR A 166 5.96 7.04 2.12
N GLY A 167 5.64 7.99 1.24
CA GLY A 167 4.42 7.95 0.42
C GLY A 167 4.73 7.57 -1.03
N PHE A 168 3.71 7.20 -1.80
CA PHE A 168 3.87 6.87 -3.23
C PHE A 168 4.37 8.06 -4.04
N GLU A 169 3.95 9.28 -3.71
CA GLU A 169 4.39 10.53 -4.32
C GLU A 169 5.90 10.77 -4.20
N ASP A 170 6.54 10.20 -3.20
CA ASP A 170 7.98 10.34 -2.96
C ASP A 170 8.82 9.64 -4.04
N TRP A 171 8.26 8.64 -4.72
CA TRP A 171 9.02 7.85 -5.70
C TRP A 171 9.48 8.66 -6.91
N LEU A 172 8.66 9.57 -7.41
CA LEU A 172 9.05 10.40 -8.56
C LEU A 172 10.35 11.17 -8.28
N VAL A 173 10.39 11.93 -7.19
CA VAL A 173 11.52 12.76 -6.82
C VAL A 173 12.73 11.92 -6.37
N THR A 174 12.46 10.82 -5.66
CA THR A 174 13.51 9.90 -5.19
C THR A 174 14.20 9.19 -6.34
N LEU A 175 13.45 8.62 -7.28
CA LEU A 175 14.01 7.97 -8.47
C LEU A 175 14.73 8.97 -9.37
N HIS A 176 14.17 10.18 -9.54
CA HIS A 176 14.84 11.25 -10.28
C HIS A 176 16.25 11.51 -9.75
N THR A 177 16.41 11.59 -8.43
CA THR A 177 17.72 11.77 -7.77
C THR A 177 18.60 10.54 -7.92
N LEU A 178 18.07 9.33 -7.67
CA LEU A 178 18.83 8.07 -7.74
C LEU A 178 19.41 7.80 -9.13
N ILE A 179 18.64 8.06 -10.19
CA ILE A 179 19.10 7.86 -11.59
C ILE A 179 19.86 9.07 -12.15
N LYS A 180 20.01 10.15 -11.35
CA LYS A 180 20.65 11.41 -11.79
C LYS A 180 20.01 11.96 -13.08
N ALA A 181 18.69 12.02 -13.10
CA ALA A 181 17.93 12.45 -14.26
C ALA A 181 18.32 13.89 -14.66
N LYS A 182 18.48 14.13 -15.98
CA LYS A 182 18.89 15.44 -16.51
C LYS A 182 17.73 16.41 -16.71
N LYS A 183 16.51 15.89 -16.97
CA LYS A 183 15.33 16.73 -17.13
C LYS A 183 14.86 17.19 -15.75
N PRO A 184 14.43 18.46 -15.61
CA PRO A 184 13.91 18.93 -14.33
C PRO A 184 12.62 18.17 -13.97
N LEU A 185 12.36 18.07 -12.67
CA LEU A 185 11.07 17.63 -12.15
C LEU A 185 9.96 18.64 -12.56
N PRO A 186 8.70 18.21 -12.63
CA PRO A 186 7.57 19.12 -12.66
C PRO A 186 7.67 20.15 -11.51
N ALA A 187 7.29 21.39 -11.77
CA ALA A 187 7.34 22.46 -10.75
C ALA A 187 6.43 22.15 -9.55
N GLU A 188 5.30 21.50 -9.81
CA GLU A 188 4.32 21.10 -8.82
C GLU A 188 4.38 19.58 -8.62
N HIS A 189 4.73 19.15 -7.41
CA HIS A 189 4.70 17.76 -6.97
C HIS A 189 4.65 17.68 -5.44
N ASP A 190 3.98 16.65 -4.91
CA ASP A 190 3.80 16.45 -3.47
C ASP A 190 4.92 15.59 -2.85
N GLY A 191 5.85 15.07 -3.67
CA GLY A 191 6.86 14.12 -3.24
C GLY A 191 7.97 14.74 -2.41
N PHE A 192 8.44 13.97 -1.43
CA PHE A 192 9.61 14.26 -0.61
C PHE A 192 10.77 13.31 -0.97
N GLU A 193 11.95 13.85 -1.19
CA GLU A 193 13.12 13.10 -1.64
C GLU A 193 13.66 12.15 -0.55
N GLN A 194 13.82 10.87 -0.86
CA GLN A 194 14.27 9.81 0.05
C GLN A 194 15.59 9.13 -0.36
N ALA A 195 16.24 9.55 -1.45
CA ALA A 195 17.40 8.86 -2.00
C ALA A 195 18.55 8.78 -0.99
N ASN A 196 18.86 9.87 -0.29
CA ASN A 196 19.92 9.87 0.72
C ASN A 196 19.62 8.88 1.85
N HIS A 197 18.37 8.79 2.29
CA HIS A 197 17.97 7.83 3.30
C HIS A 197 18.14 6.38 2.81
N LEU A 198 17.63 6.06 1.62
CA LEU A 198 17.78 4.73 1.01
C LEU A 198 19.26 4.31 0.85
N LEU A 199 20.13 5.25 0.56
CA LEU A 199 21.57 5.02 0.42
C LEU A 199 22.32 5.02 1.76
N GLY A 200 21.64 5.08 2.90
CA GLY A 200 22.25 5.09 4.24
C GLY A 200 23.03 6.36 4.56
N LYS A 201 22.72 7.47 3.88
CA LYS A 201 23.33 8.78 4.10
C LYS A 201 22.48 9.65 5.01
N CYS A 202 23.06 10.79 5.47
CA CYS A 202 22.28 11.79 6.19
C CYS A 202 21.12 12.29 5.31
N ALA A 203 19.91 12.25 5.85
CA ALA A 203 18.71 12.63 5.14
C ALA A 203 17.95 13.71 5.91
N MET A 204 17.29 14.61 5.18
CA MET A 204 16.43 15.64 5.75
C MET A 204 15.26 15.03 6.52
N VAL A 205 14.78 15.73 7.55
CA VAL A 205 13.56 15.35 8.25
C VAL A 205 12.37 15.52 7.29
N ARG A 206 11.51 14.50 7.21
CA ARG A 206 10.30 14.59 6.42
C ARG A 206 9.37 15.64 6.99
N PRO A 207 8.81 16.55 6.16
CA PRO A 207 7.71 17.41 6.56
C PRO A 207 6.46 16.58 6.89
N PRO A 208 5.44 17.18 7.54
CA PRO A 208 4.18 16.49 7.79
C PRO A 208 3.60 15.87 6.52
N LEU A 209 3.13 14.63 6.61
CA LEU A 209 2.43 13.96 5.54
C LEU A 209 0.93 14.19 5.72
N TYR A 210 0.25 14.59 4.65
CA TYR A 210 -1.18 14.84 4.62
C TYR A 210 -1.90 13.92 3.64
N ARG A 211 -3.12 13.49 3.99
CA ARG A 211 -3.99 12.68 3.14
C ARG A 211 -5.45 13.04 3.32
N GLU A 212 -6.15 13.05 2.19
CA GLU A 212 -7.60 13.11 2.13
C GLU A 212 -8.14 11.92 1.34
N PHE A 213 -9.33 11.48 1.71
CA PHE A 213 -10.03 10.44 0.99
C PHE A 213 -11.54 10.66 1.13
N SER A 214 -12.20 11.10 0.07
CA SER A 214 -13.65 11.33 0.04
C SER A 214 -14.46 10.03 0.11
N GLY A 215 -13.87 8.90 -0.30
CA GLY A 215 -14.49 7.58 -0.18
C GLY A 215 -14.72 7.13 1.27
N TYR A 216 -15.55 6.09 1.43
CA TYR A 216 -15.86 5.45 2.74
C TYR A 216 -16.37 6.43 3.80
N GLY A 217 -17.06 7.47 3.36
CA GLY A 217 -17.70 8.46 4.24
C GLY A 217 -16.86 9.70 4.55
N GLY A 218 -15.79 9.93 3.81
CA GLY A 218 -14.90 11.09 3.95
C GLY A 218 -13.93 10.96 5.13
N GLN A 219 -12.65 11.15 4.85
CA GLN A 219 -11.58 11.01 5.82
C GLN A 219 -10.47 12.02 5.54
N GLN A 220 -9.77 12.44 6.60
CA GLN A 220 -8.63 13.34 6.51
C GLN A 220 -7.62 12.94 7.59
N ALA A 221 -6.33 12.88 7.26
CA ALA A 221 -5.30 12.54 8.23
C ALA A 221 -4.01 13.32 7.98
N VAL A 222 -3.26 13.60 9.06
CA VAL A 222 -1.94 14.21 9.02
C VAL A 222 -0.99 13.51 9.98
N TRP A 223 0.22 13.24 9.51
CA TRP A 223 1.32 12.65 10.28
C TRP A 223 2.42 13.69 10.50
N MET A 224 2.84 13.86 11.74
CA MET A 224 3.93 14.76 12.12
C MET A 224 4.78 14.13 13.22
N GLY A 225 5.97 13.67 12.87
CA GLY A 225 6.84 12.90 13.78
C GLY A 225 6.11 11.64 14.25
N LYS A 226 5.95 11.48 15.56
CA LYS A 226 5.23 10.34 16.14
C LYS A 226 3.71 10.49 16.16
N TRP A 227 3.21 11.70 15.90
CA TRP A 227 1.78 12.00 16.02
C TRP A 227 1.04 11.77 14.71
N LYS A 228 -0.14 11.21 14.84
CA LYS A 228 -1.14 11.13 13.78
C LYS A 228 -2.46 11.70 14.28
N ALA A 229 -2.97 12.69 13.55
CA ALA A 229 -4.33 13.18 13.73
C ALA A 229 -5.20 12.71 12.57
N ILE A 230 -6.42 12.27 12.86
CA ILE A 230 -7.33 11.72 11.86
C ILE A 230 -8.76 12.19 12.11
N ARG A 231 -9.48 12.52 11.04
CA ARG A 231 -10.93 12.69 10.98
C ARG A 231 -11.54 11.56 10.18
N GLN A 232 -12.67 11.06 10.66
CA GLN A 232 -13.36 9.92 10.05
C GLN A 232 -14.83 10.23 9.82
N LYS A 233 -15.42 9.61 8.79
CA LYS A 233 -16.86 9.71 8.51
C LYS A 233 -17.35 11.15 8.32
N MET A 234 -16.52 12.01 7.75
CA MET A 234 -16.77 13.45 7.60
C MET A 234 -18.02 13.75 6.79
N LEU A 235 -18.41 12.88 5.86
CA LEU A 235 -19.62 13.02 5.04
C LEU A 235 -20.85 12.32 5.62
N ARG A 236 -20.74 11.72 6.82
CA ARG A 236 -21.85 11.04 7.46
C ARG A 236 -22.80 12.03 8.13
N LYS A 237 -24.10 11.87 7.88
CA LYS A 237 -25.15 12.63 8.55
C LYS A 237 -25.60 11.94 9.85
N GLY A 238 -25.91 12.72 10.89
CA GLY A 238 -26.44 12.19 12.15
C GLY A 238 -26.52 13.26 13.25
N LYS A 239 -27.55 13.19 14.13
CA LYS A 239 -27.79 14.22 15.17
C LYS A 239 -26.63 14.41 16.16
N ASN A 240 -25.87 13.36 16.44
CA ASN A 240 -24.76 13.36 17.42
C ASN A 240 -23.40 13.08 16.76
N HIS A 241 -23.29 13.34 15.44
CA HIS A 241 -22.06 13.14 14.71
C HIS A 241 -21.35 14.45 14.51
N ASP A 242 -20.11 14.56 15.01
CA ASP A 242 -19.19 15.67 14.71
C ASP A 242 -18.27 15.25 13.56
N PRO A 243 -18.50 15.78 12.34
CA PRO A 243 -17.69 15.44 11.16
C PRO A 243 -16.25 15.98 11.24
N LEU A 244 -15.99 16.95 12.12
CA LEU A 244 -14.68 17.58 12.29
C LEU A 244 -13.93 17.08 13.54
N LYS A 245 -14.50 16.10 14.26
CA LYS A 245 -13.83 15.49 15.40
C LYS A 245 -12.47 14.93 14.99
N ILE A 246 -11.44 15.30 15.73
CA ILE A 246 -10.08 14.79 15.55
C ILE A 246 -9.82 13.72 16.62
N GLU A 247 -9.34 12.57 16.18
CA GLU A 247 -8.68 11.57 17.02
C GLU A 247 -7.17 11.79 16.91
N LEU A 248 -6.41 11.60 17.98
CA LEU A 248 -4.95 11.79 18.03
C LEU A 248 -4.26 10.54 18.57
N TYR A 249 -3.23 10.06 17.84
CA TYR A 249 -2.47 8.85 18.21
C TYR A 249 -0.96 9.10 18.25
N ASP A 250 -0.26 8.45 19.19
CA ASP A 250 1.21 8.35 19.24
C ASP A 250 1.63 7.02 18.60
N LEU A 251 1.92 7.04 17.30
CA LEU A 251 2.24 5.82 16.54
C LEU A 251 3.52 5.09 16.98
N HIS A 252 4.43 5.75 17.72
CA HIS A 252 5.60 5.08 18.27
C HIS A 252 5.24 4.17 19.45
N LYS A 253 4.21 4.53 20.24
CA LYS A 253 3.74 3.78 21.40
C LYS A 253 2.54 2.92 21.10
N ASP A 254 1.67 3.39 20.21
CA ASP A 254 0.38 2.79 19.85
C ASP A 254 0.20 2.78 18.33
N PRO A 255 0.94 1.93 17.59
CA PRO A 255 0.75 1.78 16.16
C PRO A 255 -0.61 1.18 15.79
N SER A 256 -1.33 0.64 16.79
CA SER A 256 -2.69 0.06 16.63
C SER A 256 -3.79 1.12 16.70
N GLU A 257 -3.45 2.38 17.02
CA GLU A 257 -4.42 3.48 17.11
C GLU A 257 -5.59 3.15 18.04
N SER A 258 -5.27 2.53 19.18
CA SER A 258 -6.24 2.02 20.15
C SER A 258 -6.63 3.07 21.22
N ILE A 259 -5.75 4.04 21.49
CA ILE A 259 -5.92 5.03 22.57
C ILE A 259 -5.93 6.44 21.98
N ASP A 260 -7.12 7.05 21.90
CA ASP A 260 -7.27 8.45 21.50
C ASP A 260 -6.71 9.38 22.59
N LEU A 261 -5.67 10.13 22.23
CA LEU A 261 -4.96 11.06 23.10
C LEU A 261 -5.38 12.53 22.90
N ALA A 262 -6.40 12.81 22.09
CA ALA A 262 -6.78 14.19 21.72
C ALA A 262 -7.10 15.06 22.94
N SER A 263 -7.88 14.55 23.91
CA SER A 263 -8.24 15.29 25.11
C SER A 263 -7.05 15.61 26.04
N LYS A 264 -6.00 14.77 25.99
CA LYS A 264 -4.80 14.91 26.82
C LYS A 264 -3.71 15.80 26.19
N ASN A 265 -3.85 16.12 24.88
CA ASN A 265 -2.85 16.86 24.11
C ASN A 265 -3.50 17.96 23.23
N PRO A 266 -4.25 18.91 23.81
CA PRO A 266 -4.99 19.90 23.04
C PRO A 266 -4.10 20.78 22.15
N ASP A 267 -2.89 21.10 22.57
CA ASP A 267 -1.94 21.91 21.79
C ASP A 267 -1.45 21.16 20.54
N VAL A 268 -1.21 19.85 20.65
CA VAL A 268 -0.86 19.01 19.50
C VAL A 268 -2.03 18.94 18.52
N VAL A 269 -3.25 18.73 19.04
CA VAL A 269 -4.48 18.72 18.21
C VAL A 269 -4.63 20.05 17.47
N LYS A 270 -4.47 21.20 18.17
CA LYS A 270 -4.56 22.53 17.53
C LYS A 270 -3.55 22.69 16.40
N ARG A 271 -2.30 22.27 16.63
CA ARG A 271 -1.24 22.33 15.61
C ARG A 271 -1.55 21.46 14.40
N LEU A 272 -1.97 20.21 14.61
CA LEU A 272 -2.27 19.27 13.51
C LEU A 272 -3.55 19.65 12.76
N LYS A 273 -4.55 20.18 13.47
CA LYS A 273 -5.75 20.77 12.86
C LYS A 273 -5.37 21.89 11.88
N LYS A 274 -4.50 22.81 12.30
CA LYS A 274 -4.02 23.89 11.44
C LYS A 274 -3.32 23.35 10.19
N LEU A 275 -2.48 22.32 10.33
CA LEU A 275 -1.85 21.66 9.18
C LEU A 275 -2.88 21.02 8.24
N MET A 276 -3.95 20.40 8.77
CA MET A 276 -5.04 19.86 7.95
C MET A 276 -5.74 20.96 7.15
N GLU A 277 -5.96 22.14 7.75
CA GLU A 277 -6.59 23.30 7.11
C GLU A 277 -5.69 23.93 6.04
N GLU A 278 -4.37 24.02 6.30
CA GLU A 278 -3.40 24.59 5.36
C GLU A 278 -3.09 23.69 4.15
N GLN A 279 -3.20 22.38 4.32
CA GLN A 279 -2.88 21.40 3.27
C GLN A 279 -4.11 21.00 2.44
N HIS A 280 -5.30 21.31 2.92
CA HIS A 280 -6.54 21.03 2.19
C HIS A 280 -6.64 21.85 0.91
N VAL A 281 -6.96 21.19 -0.18
CA VAL A 281 -7.28 21.80 -1.47
C VAL A 281 -8.65 21.31 -1.90
N PRO A 282 -9.67 22.21 -2.01
CA PRO A 282 -11.01 21.83 -2.43
C PRO A 282 -11.02 21.14 -3.79
N SER A 283 -11.79 20.06 -3.92
CA SER A 283 -11.90 19.27 -5.15
C SER A 283 -13.34 19.14 -5.60
N LYS A 284 -13.62 19.54 -6.85
CA LYS A 284 -14.94 19.33 -7.47
C LYS A 284 -15.23 17.86 -7.76
N GLU A 285 -14.19 17.06 -8.02
CA GLU A 285 -14.32 15.65 -8.38
C GLU A 285 -14.39 14.75 -7.16
N PHE A 286 -13.71 15.12 -6.07
CA PHE A 286 -13.62 14.35 -4.83
C PHE A 286 -13.97 15.21 -3.61
N PRO A 287 -15.17 15.82 -3.56
CA PRO A 287 -15.50 16.80 -2.53
C PRO A 287 -15.61 16.19 -1.13
N ILE A 288 -15.15 16.94 -0.14
CA ILE A 288 -15.42 16.69 1.29
C ILE A 288 -16.13 17.94 1.84
N HIS A 289 -17.39 18.12 1.46
CA HIS A 289 -18.19 19.33 1.63
C HIS A 289 -18.16 20.01 3.01
N VAL A 290 -17.71 19.33 4.05
CA VAL A 290 -17.64 19.92 5.40
C VAL A 290 -16.37 20.74 5.63
N ILE A 291 -15.43 20.67 4.68
CA ILE A 291 -14.15 21.41 4.70
C ILE A 291 -13.87 22.15 3.39
N ASP A 292 -14.55 21.81 2.27
CA ASP A 292 -14.52 22.58 1.02
C ASP A 292 -15.33 23.92 1.22
#